data_e79cfa939424111103759f48c87aaceb
#
_entry.id   e79cfa939424111103759f48c87aaceb
#
_cell.length_a   1.000
_cell.length_b   1.000
_cell.length_c   1.000
_cell.angle_alpha   90.00
_cell.angle_beta   90.00
_cell.angle_gamma   90.00
#
_symmetry.space_group_name_H-M   'P 1'
#
loop_
_entity.id
_entity.type
_entity.pdbx_description
1 polymer ?
#
loop_
_entity_poly.entity_id
_entity_poly.type
_entity_poly.pdbx_seq_one_letter_code
_entity_poly.pdbx_strand_id
1 'polypeptide(L)'
;MFRISTLTIAFTLAAAVNAYAQQFPAQPAPIEQGNPQERAACHPDVAKYCQAQLQINPDDVLGILGCLQANRVKISKACQEVLASHGQ
;
A
#
# COMPACT_ATOMS: atom_id res chain seq x y z
N MET A 1 -59.94 -28.37 25.17
CA MET A 1 -58.76 -27.66 25.70
C MET A 1 -57.63 -27.67 24.64
N PHE A 2 -57.52 -26.61 23.92
CA PHE A 2 -56.48 -26.50 22.94
C PHE A 2 -55.20 -25.89 23.58
N ARG A 3 -54.13 -26.66 23.62
CA ARG A 3 -52.82 -26.13 24.02
C ARG A 3 -52.16 -25.62 22.78
N ILE A 4 -52.11 -24.34 22.68
CA ILE A 4 -51.32 -23.66 21.65
C ILE A 4 -49.88 -23.67 22.12
N SER A 5 -49.09 -24.55 21.55
CA SER A 5 -47.63 -24.49 21.71
C SER A 5 -47.13 -23.35 20.84
N THR A 6 -46.79 -22.26 21.47
CA THR A 6 -46.07 -21.18 20.82
C THR A 6 -44.66 -21.65 20.55
N LEU A 7 -44.41 -21.96 19.31
CA LEU A 7 -43.04 -22.18 18.82
C LEU A 7 -42.36 -20.82 18.70
N THR A 8 -41.57 -20.48 19.68
CA THR A 8 -40.69 -19.35 19.59
C THR A 8 -39.52 -19.72 18.67
N ILE A 9 -39.63 -19.30 17.45
CA ILE A 9 -38.49 -19.37 16.51
C ILE A 9 -37.54 -18.24 16.92
N ALA A 10 -36.49 -18.61 17.61
CA ALA A 10 -35.41 -17.70 17.86
C ALA A 10 -34.64 -17.51 16.53
N PHE A 11 -34.90 -16.40 15.87
CA PHE A 11 -34.07 -15.95 14.78
C PHE A 11 -32.74 -15.44 15.35
N THR A 12 -31.77 -16.30 15.40
CA THR A 12 -30.40 -15.85 15.59
C THR A 12 -29.91 -15.32 14.23
N LEU A 13 -30.11 -14.05 14.03
CA LEU A 13 -29.40 -13.33 12.99
C LEU A 13 -27.92 -13.29 13.42
N ALA A 14 -27.17 -14.27 12.97
CA ALA A 14 -25.72 -14.17 13.02
C ALA A 14 -25.33 -13.07 12.05
N ALA A 15 -24.93 -11.94 12.61
CA ALA A 15 -24.38 -10.84 11.81
C ALA A 15 -23.00 -11.26 11.27
N ALA A 16 -23.01 -11.87 10.09
CA ALA A 16 -21.77 -12.22 9.37
C ALA A 16 -21.26 -11.06 8.52
N VAL A 17 -21.54 -9.80 8.90
CA VAL A 17 -21.27 -8.65 8.05
C VAL A 17 -19.87 -8.06 8.27
N ASN A 18 -19.16 -8.46 9.32
CA ASN A 18 -17.90 -7.83 9.68
C ASN A 18 -16.65 -8.50 9.08
N ALA A 19 -16.78 -9.63 8.41
CA ALA A 19 -15.64 -10.34 7.87
C ALA A 19 -15.01 -9.61 6.67
N TYR A 20 -15.77 -8.81 5.94
CA TYR A 20 -15.28 -8.12 4.75
C TYR A 20 -14.47 -6.87 5.06
N ALA A 21 -14.76 -6.20 6.17
CA ALA A 21 -14.02 -4.99 6.54
C ALA A 21 -12.59 -5.27 6.98
N GLN A 22 -12.28 -6.51 7.35
CA GLN A 22 -10.95 -6.92 7.79
C GLN A 22 -10.06 -7.45 6.65
N GLN A 23 -10.63 -7.69 5.47
CA GLN A 23 -9.89 -8.17 4.31
C GLN A 23 -9.25 -7.06 3.50
N PHE A 24 -9.69 -5.82 3.70
CA PHE A 24 -9.07 -4.67 3.10
C PHE A 24 -8.11 -4.06 4.12
N PRO A 25 -6.82 -3.97 3.80
CA PRO A 25 -5.92 -3.18 4.65
C PRO A 25 -6.53 -1.79 4.80
N ALA A 26 -6.57 -1.29 6.02
CA ALA A 26 -7.22 -0.04 6.37
C ALA A 26 -6.63 1.16 5.61
N GLN A 27 -5.42 1.01 5.06
CA GLN A 27 -4.82 1.99 4.17
C GLN A 27 -3.96 1.27 3.15
N PRO A 28 -4.10 1.58 1.85
CA PRO A 28 -3.05 1.26 0.92
C PRO A 28 -1.79 1.91 1.45
N ALA A 29 -0.71 1.14 1.50
CA ALA A 29 0.61 1.71 1.73
C ALA A 29 0.76 2.90 0.77
N PRO A 30 1.26 4.06 1.22
CA PRO A 30 1.51 5.15 0.31
C PRO A 30 2.27 4.61 -0.91
N ILE A 31 1.79 4.94 -2.08
CA ILE A 31 2.39 4.51 -3.36
C ILE A 31 3.89 4.74 -3.35
N GLU A 32 4.29 5.77 -2.65
CA GLU A 32 5.66 6.20 -2.55
C GLU A 32 6.56 5.21 -1.82
N GLN A 33 6.01 4.46 -0.89
CA GLN A 33 6.81 3.48 -0.18
C GLN A 33 6.92 2.16 -0.93
N GLY A 34 5.97 1.89 -1.84
CA GLY A 34 5.94 0.67 -2.59
C GLY A 34 5.93 -0.58 -1.68
N ASN A 35 6.08 -1.73 -2.26
CA ASN A 35 6.30 -2.97 -1.52
C ASN A 35 7.81 -3.14 -1.22
N PRO A 36 8.20 -4.10 -0.36
CA PRO A 36 9.61 -4.30 -0.03
C PRO A 36 10.51 -4.57 -1.24
N GLN A 37 10.01 -5.26 -2.26
CA GLN A 37 10.77 -5.54 -3.47
C GLN A 37 11.02 -4.28 -4.29
N GLU A 38 10.02 -3.42 -4.40
CA GLU A 38 10.13 -2.15 -5.11
C GLU A 38 11.10 -1.20 -4.40
N ARG A 39 11.03 -1.14 -3.08
CA ARG A 39 11.99 -0.36 -2.29
C ARG A 39 13.41 -0.88 -2.46
N ALA A 40 13.59 -2.18 -2.45
CA ALA A 40 14.90 -2.78 -2.67
C ALA A 40 15.44 -2.48 -4.07
N ALA A 41 14.57 -2.45 -5.09
CA ALA A 41 14.96 -2.11 -6.46
C ALA A 41 15.45 -0.67 -6.60
N CYS A 42 14.82 0.28 -5.90
CA CYS A 42 15.15 1.70 -6.01
C CYS A 42 16.11 2.21 -4.93
N HIS A 43 16.28 1.50 -3.83
CA HIS A 43 17.12 1.98 -2.72
C HIS A 43 18.55 2.32 -3.13
N PRO A 44 19.26 1.50 -3.92
CA PRO A 44 20.60 1.85 -4.36
C PRO A 44 20.65 3.15 -5.20
N ASP A 45 19.63 3.36 -6.01
CA ASP A 45 19.55 4.57 -6.85
C ASP A 45 19.23 5.81 -6.02
N VAL A 46 18.35 5.69 -5.03
CA VAL A 46 18.07 6.76 -4.08
C VAL A 46 19.33 7.15 -3.32
N ALA A 47 20.08 6.18 -2.83
CA ALA A 47 21.33 6.43 -2.11
C ALA A 47 22.38 7.10 -3.00
N LYS A 48 22.40 6.76 -4.29
CA LYS A 48 23.40 7.28 -5.23
C LYS A 48 23.03 8.64 -5.81
N TYR A 49 21.79 8.84 -6.22
CA TYR A 49 21.37 10.02 -6.97
C TYR A 49 20.51 11.00 -6.17
N CYS A 50 19.90 10.56 -5.10
CA CYS A 50 18.92 11.33 -4.33
C CYS A 50 19.36 11.55 -2.88
N GLN A 51 20.66 11.52 -2.63
CA GLN A 51 21.23 11.67 -1.30
C GLN A 51 20.85 12.98 -0.63
N ALA A 52 20.79 14.07 -1.40
CA ALA A 52 20.38 15.37 -0.90
C ALA A 52 18.93 15.35 -0.35
N GLN A 53 18.04 14.65 -1.02
CA GLN A 53 16.65 14.50 -0.56
C GLN A 53 16.57 13.70 0.75
N LEU A 54 17.38 12.65 0.87
CA LEU A 54 17.45 11.88 2.10
C LEU A 54 17.95 12.70 3.28
N GLN A 55 18.87 13.63 3.05
CA GLN A 55 19.40 14.51 4.09
C GLN A 55 18.40 15.59 4.51
N ILE A 56 17.61 16.08 3.57
CA ILE A 56 16.60 17.11 3.86
C ILE A 56 15.42 16.47 4.59
N ASN A 57 14.84 15.43 4.05
CA ASN A 57 13.73 14.70 4.65
C ASN A 57 13.63 13.30 4.05
N PRO A 58 14.10 12.26 4.77
CA PRO A 58 14.04 10.87 4.27
C PRO A 58 12.62 10.35 4.10
N ASP A 59 11.62 11.01 4.70
CA ASP A 59 10.21 10.64 4.61
C ASP A 59 9.48 11.41 3.50
N ASP A 60 10.16 12.34 2.82
CA ASP A 60 9.58 13.07 1.69
C ASP A 60 9.63 12.22 0.42
N VAL A 61 8.67 11.34 0.32
CA VAL A 61 8.62 10.37 -0.75
C VAL A 61 8.36 11.02 -2.10
N LEU A 62 7.55 12.07 -2.14
CA LEU A 62 7.33 12.82 -3.38
C LEU A 62 8.60 13.49 -3.88
N GLY A 63 9.39 14.04 -2.97
CA GLY A 63 10.70 14.62 -3.29
C GLY A 63 11.66 13.56 -3.82
N ILE A 64 11.72 12.40 -3.19
CA ILE A 64 12.55 11.28 -3.64
C ILE A 64 12.08 10.78 -5.01
N LEU A 65 10.78 10.64 -5.22
CA LEU A 65 10.21 10.23 -6.49
C LEU A 65 10.56 11.22 -7.60
N GLY A 66 10.43 12.51 -7.33
CA GLY A 66 10.82 13.56 -8.27
C GLY A 66 12.30 13.50 -8.62
N CYS A 67 13.16 13.23 -7.64
CA CYS A 67 14.59 13.04 -7.86
C CYS A 67 14.87 11.82 -8.75
N LEU A 68 14.21 10.71 -8.52
CA LEU A 68 14.34 9.50 -9.35
C LEU A 68 13.89 9.77 -10.78
N GLN A 69 12.80 10.48 -10.96
CA GLN A 69 12.31 10.87 -12.29
C GLN A 69 13.29 11.77 -13.02
N ALA A 70 13.89 12.74 -12.32
CA ALA A 70 14.92 13.62 -12.89
C ALA A 70 16.17 12.84 -13.32
N ASN A 71 16.43 11.71 -12.68
CA ASN A 71 17.57 10.83 -12.96
C ASN A 71 17.18 9.55 -13.71
N ARG A 72 15.99 9.53 -14.32
CA ARG A 72 15.40 8.34 -14.91
C ARG A 72 16.31 7.56 -15.84
N VAL A 73 17.10 8.26 -16.62
CA VAL A 73 18.05 7.64 -17.57
C VAL A 73 19.31 7.08 -16.89
N LYS A 74 19.56 7.46 -15.66
CA LYS A 74 20.74 7.05 -14.89
C LYS A 74 20.47 5.96 -13.88
N ILE A 75 19.23 5.88 -13.39
CA ILE A 75 18.86 4.88 -12.40
C ILE A 75 18.86 3.48 -13.00
N SER A 76 18.90 2.45 -12.15
CA SER A 76 18.89 1.07 -12.58
C SER A 76 17.62 0.73 -13.35
N LYS A 77 17.71 -0.23 -14.23
CA LYS A 77 16.55 -0.72 -14.98
C LYS A 77 15.46 -1.25 -14.05
N ALA A 78 15.83 -1.92 -12.97
CA ALA A 78 14.88 -2.41 -11.98
C ALA A 78 14.09 -1.26 -11.36
N CYS A 79 14.74 -0.16 -11.01
CA CYS A 79 14.06 1.02 -10.48
C CYS A 79 13.22 1.72 -11.55
N GLN A 80 13.68 1.80 -12.80
CA GLN A 80 12.90 2.33 -13.91
C GLN A 80 11.58 1.56 -14.10
N GLU A 81 11.64 0.24 -14.00
CA GLU A 81 10.44 -0.61 -14.11
C GLU A 81 9.47 -0.37 -12.95
N VAL A 82 9.98 -0.15 -11.74
CA VAL A 82 9.15 0.22 -10.60
C VAL A 82 8.42 1.54 -10.85
N LEU A 83 9.12 2.56 -11.30
CA LEU A 83 8.50 3.84 -11.64
C LEU A 83 7.42 3.67 -12.70
N ALA A 84 7.71 2.94 -13.77
CA ALA A 84 6.75 2.69 -14.85
C ALA A 84 5.51 1.94 -14.35
N SER A 85 5.64 1.00 -13.42
CA SER A 85 4.52 0.26 -12.87
C SER A 85 3.57 1.12 -12.04
N HIS A 86 4.05 2.25 -11.53
CA HIS A 86 3.25 3.23 -10.80
C HIS A 86 2.81 4.43 -11.65
N GLY A 87 2.98 4.36 -12.97
CA GLY A 87 2.55 5.41 -13.89
C GLY A 87 3.45 6.64 -13.90
N GLN A 88 4.68 6.50 -13.49
CA GLN A 88 5.65 7.59 -13.43
C GLN A 88 6.58 7.66 -14.64
#